data_02e4e5185b058ee99c4d7cbc5b15ad94
#
_entry.id   02e4e5185b058ee99c4d7cbc5b15ad94
#
_cell.length_a   1.000
_cell.length_b   1.000
_cell.length_c   1.000
_cell.angle_alpha   90.00
_cell.angle_beta   90.00
_cell.angle_gamma   90.00
#
_symmetry.space_group_name_H-M   'P 1'
#
loop_
_entity.id
_entity.type
_entity.pdbx_description
1 polymer ?
#
loop_
_entity_poly.entity_id
_entity_poly.type
_entity_poly.pdbx_seq_one_letter_code
_entity_poly.pdbx_strand_id
1 'polypeptide(L)'
;MSAEEFLNSDVKKLGKSLLWEFFDLASNTENVISLSVGEPDFKTPWHISEEGIYAIEKGRTYYPPTRGLEQLRRGIARYYKRRFQVGGYTNENVLVTNGASESIDLICRVVLEPGDECIILDPGYVAYEPSVLVTGATPVYLQLEEKNSFKVTKEMLESKITDKTKMIILNYPSNPTGGIMTYEDYEEIIPVLKKHHILTVCDEIYLELTYGEKPV
;
A
#
# COMPACT_ATOMS: atom_id res chain seq x y z
N MET A 1 25.49 -20.82 18.62
CA MET A 1 25.11 -19.98 17.45
C MET A 1 23.68 -19.51 17.67
N SER A 2 23.48 -18.22 17.77
CA SER A 2 22.14 -17.63 17.83
C SER A 2 21.55 -17.59 16.41
N ALA A 3 20.23 -17.78 16.26
CA ALA A 3 19.56 -17.64 14.96
C ALA A 3 19.74 -16.23 14.37
N GLU A 4 19.98 -15.23 15.20
CA GLU A 4 20.26 -13.84 14.79
C GLU A 4 21.55 -13.69 13.96
N GLU A 5 22.52 -14.61 14.09
CA GLU A 5 23.76 -14.58 13.30
C GLU A 5 23.49 -14.81 11.80
N PHE A 6 22.38 -15.50 11.46
CA PHE A 6 21.99 -15.81 10.09
C PHE A 6 21.08 -14.75 9.44
N LEU A 7 20.62 -13.76 10.20
CA LEU A 7 19.76 -12.71 9.64
C LEU A 7 20.54 -11.83 8.67
N ASN A 8 19.87 -11.48 7.57
CA ASN A 8 20.35 -10.46 6.63
C ASN A 8 20.64 -9.14 7.37
N SER A 9 21.71 -8.45 6.98
CA SER A 9 22.14 -7.20 7.62
C SER A 9 21.09 -6.09 7.56
N ASP A 10 20.32 -6.03 6.49
CA ASP A 10 19.27 -5.03 6.33
C ASP A 10 18.03 -5.37 7.19
N VAL A 11 17.70 -6.65 7.33
CA VAL A 11 16.66 -7.11 8.27
C VAL A 11 17.06 -6.81 9.73
N LYS A 12 18.34 -6.88 10.08
CA LYS A 12 18.82 -6.51 11.43
C LYS A 12 18.64 -5.03 11.77
N LYS A 13 18.53 -4.17 10.75
CA LYS A 13 18.25 -2.73 10.93
C LYS A 13 16.79 -2.47 11.29
N LEU A 14 15.90 -3.42 10.94
CA LEU A 14 14.48 -3.32 11.27
C LEU A 14 14.31 -3.53 12.77
N GLY A 15 13.79 -2.54 13.47
CA GLY A 15 13.40 -2.66 14.87
C GLY A 15 12.19 -3.59 15.02
N LYS A 16 11.90 -3.99 16.26
CA LYS A 16 10.61 -4.62 16.55
C LYS A 16 9.49 -3.61 16.28
N SER A 17 8.44 -4.07 15.60
CA SER A 17 7.27 -3.25 15.38
C SER A 17 6.55 -2.99 16.71
N LEU A 18 6.56 -1.76 17.18
CA LEU A 18 5.81 -1.33 18.37
C LEU A 18 4.31 -1.63 18.23
N LEU A 19 3.80 -1.61 17.00
CA LEU A 19 2.40 -1.92 16.71
C LEU A 19 2.02 -3.33 17.18
N TRP A 20 2.85 -4.33 16.93
CA TRP A 20 2.61 -5.70 17.38
C TRP A 20 2.69 -5.83 18.90
N GLU A 21 3.61 -5.11 19.55
CA GLU A 21 3.69 -5.10 21.01
C GLU A 21 2.41 -4.53 21.64
N PHE A 22 1.83 -3.49 21.04
CA PHE A 22 0.53 -2.95 21.49
C PHE A 22 -0.64 -3.91 21.22
N PHE A 23 -0.64 -4.64 20.11
CA PHE A 23 -1.66 -5.65 19.84
C PHE A 23 -1.61 -6.79 20.86
N ASP A 24 -0.42 -7.29 21.15
CA ASP A 24 -0.21 -8.33 22.16
C ASP A 24 -0.65 -7.83 23.54
N LEU A 25 -0.32 -6.60 23.90
CA LEU A 25 -0.74 -6.00 25.16
C LEU A 25 -2.27 -5.87 25.25
N ALA A 26 -2.91 -5.37 24.20
CA ALA A 26 -4.36 -5.22 24.16
C ALA A 26 -5.08 -6.57 24.21
N SER A 27 -4.56 -7.58 23.54
CA SER A 27 -5.13 -8.94 23.50
C SER A 27 -5.00 -9.66 24.84
N ASN A 28 -4.00 -9.32 25.65
CA ASN A 28 -3.73 -9.94 26.95
C ASN A 28 -4.27 -9.13 28.14
N THR A 29 -4.98 -8.03 27.91
CA THR A 29 -5.54 -7.18 28.96
C THR A 29 -7.07 -7.29 28.97
N GLU A 30 -7.64 -7.62 30.12
CA GLU A 30 -9.11 -7.71 30.29
C GLU A 30 -9.76 -6.31 30.31
N ASN A 31 -10.99 -6.22 29.82
CA ASN A 31 -11.82 -5.01 29.81
C ASN A 31 -11.22 -3.81 29.02
N VAL A 32 -10.43 -4.09 27.98
CA VAL A 32 -9.90 -3.06 27.09
C VAL A 32 -10.87 -2.77 25.94
N ILE A 33 -11.11 -1.49 25.69
CA ILE A 33 -11.71 -1.02 24.43
C ILE A 33 -10.55 -0.72 23.48
N SER A 34 -10.31 -1.61 22.52
CA SER A 34 -9.23 -1.42 21.54
C SER A 34 -9.66 -0.48 20.43
N LEU A 35 -8.85 0.55 20.17
CA LEU A 35 -8.93 1.43 19.00
C LEU A 35 -7.70 1.25 18.09
N SER A 36 -6.97 0.15 18.23
CA SER A 36 -5.68 -0.07 17.59
C SER A 36 -5.80 -0.63 16.17
N VAL A 37 -6.77 -1.52 15.90
CA VAL A 37 -6.99 -2.10 14.58
C VAL A 37 -8.22 -1.45 13.94
N GLY A 38 -8.01 -0.83 12.76
CA GLY A 38 -9.10 -0.33 11.94
C GLY A 38 -9.53 -1.40 10.93
N GLU A 39 -10.74 -1.88 11.05
CA GLU A 39 -11.36 -2.78 10.08
C GLU A 39 -12.81 -2.40 9.85
N PRO A 40 -13.38 -2.64 8.64
CA PRO A 40 -14.79 -2.42 8.40
C PRO A 40 -15.65 -3.31 9.31
N ASP A 41 -16.65 -2.73 9.96
CA ASP A 41 -17.60 -3.45 10.84
C ASP A 41 -18.71 -4.18 10.07
N PHE A 42 -18.68 -4.13 8.74
CA PHE A 42 -19.62 -4.82 7.86
C PHE A 42 -19.20 -6.26 7.60
N LYS A 43 -20.13 -7.18 7.74
CA LYS A 43 -19.91 -8.56 7.32
C LYS A 43 -19.84 -8.64 5.80
N THR A 44 -19.05 -9.60 5.29
CA THR A 44 -19.06 -9.92 3.85
C THR A 44 -20.49 -10.18 3.37
N PRO A 45 -20.96 -9.52 2.30
CA PRO A 45 -22.30 -9.75 1.77
C PRO A 45 -22.54 -11.23 1.45
N TRP A 46 -23.75 -11.72 1.77
CA TRP A 46 -24.06 -13.14 1.69
C TRP A 46 -23.75 -13.75 0.32
N HIS A 47 -24.09 -13.09 -0.78
CA HIS A 47 -23.85 -13.57 -2.13
C HIS A 47 -22.37 -13.80 -2.45
N ILE A 48 -21.45 -13.07 -1.80
CA ILE A 48 -20.01 -13.26 -1.92
C ILE A 48 -19.58 -14.46 -1.07
N SER A 49 -20.07 -14.54 0.15
CA SER A 49 -19.78 -15.68 1.06
C SER A 49 -20.27 -17.00 0.49
N GLU A 50 -21.46 -17.03 -0.12
CA GLU A 50 -22.07 -18.19 -0.77
C GLU A 50 -21.20 -18.71 -1.92
N GLU A 51 -20.67 -17.84 -2.78
CA GLU A 51 -19.73 -18.23 -3.84
C GLU A 51 -18.43 -18.85 -3.30
N GLY A 52 -17.93 -18.34 -2.17
CA GLY A 52 -16.78 -18.92 -1.48
C GLY A 52 -17.06 -20.34 -0.97
N ILE A 53 -18.22 -20.55 -0.32
CA ILE A 53 -18.68 -21.86 0.14
C ILE A 53 -18.83 -22.82 -1.04
N TYR A 54 -19.51 -22.37 -2.10
CA TYR A 54 -19.69 -23.15 -3.31
C TYR A 54 -18.37 -23.57 -3.96
N ALA A 55 -17.38 -22.67 -3.99
CA ALA A 55 -16.06 -23.00 -4.53
C ALA A 55 -15.38 -24.12 -3.74
N ILE A 56 -15.49 -24.09 -2.40
CA ILE A 56 -14.96 -25.14 -1.52
C ILE A 56 -15.69 -26.47 -1.75
N GLU A 57 -17.03 -26.45 -1.76
CA GLU A 57 -17.86 -27.64 -2.01
C GLU A 57 -17.57 -28.30 -3.37
N LYS A 58 -17.22 -27.50 -4.38
CA LYS A 58 -16.82 -27.99 -5.71
C LYS A 58 -15.35 -28.40 -5.80
N GLY A 59 -14.63 -28.40 -4.68
CA GLY A 59 -13.22 -28.79 -4.66
C GLY A 59 -12.30 -27.86 -5.44
N ARG A 60 -12.65 -26.58 -5.60
CA ARG A 60 -11.82 -25.57 -6.28
C ARG A 60 -10.69 -25.09 -5.38
N THR A 61 -9.88 -26.03 -4.88
CA THR A 61 -8.82 -25.81 -3.90
C THR A 61 -7.43 -26.13 -4.45
N TYR A 62 -7.29 -26.18 -5.77
CA TYR A 62 -6.02 -26.42 -6.45
C TYR A 62 -5.18 -25.14 -6.57
N TYR A 63 -3.89 -25.31 -6.88
CA TYR A 63 -3.01 -24.20 -7.19
C TYR A 63 -3.56 -23.36 -8.34
N PRO A 64 -3.76 -22.05 -8.13
CA PRO A 64 -4.11 -21.16 -9.22
C PRO A 64 -2.88 -20.87 -10.10
N PRO A 65 -3.07 -20.28 -11.29
CA PRO A 65 -1.96 -19.70 -12.03
C PRO A 65 -1.20 -18.67 -11.18
N THR A 66 0.12 -18.59 -11.33
CA THR A 66 1.00 -17.73 -10.51
C THR A 66 0.56 -16.27 -10.42
N ARG A 67 -0.04 -15.74 -11.49
CA ARG A 67 -0.57 -14.35 -11.54
C ARG A 67 -2.00 -14.21 -11.00
N GLY A 68 -2.60 -15.30 -10.50
CA GLY A 68 -4.00 -15.37 -10.10
C GLY A 68 -4.93 -15.83 -11.21
N LEU A 69 -6.15 -16.22 -10.84
CA LEU A 69 -7.17 -16.71 -11.78
C LEU A 69 -7.45 -15.67 -12.87
N GLU A 70 -7.45 -16.10 -14.13
CA GLU A 70 -7.67 -15.21 -15.26
C GLU A 70 -9.01 -14.50 -15.19
N GLN A 71 -10.06 -15.18 -14.74
CA GLN A 71 -11.39 -14.57 -14.57
C GLN A 71 -11.37 -13.43 -13.55
N LEU A 72 -10.64 -13.59 -12.43
CA LEU A 72 -10.47 -12.54 -11.43
C LEU A 72 -9.69 -11.36 -12.01
N ARG A 73 -8.57 -11.61 -12.67
CA ARG A 73 -7.75 -10.56 -13.30
C ARG A 73 -8.54 -9.77 -14.36
N ARG A 74 -9.34 -10.45 -15.18
CA ARG A 74 -10.27 -9.79 -16.13
C ARG A 74 -11.36 -8.98 -15.39
N GLY A 75 -11.84 -9.50 -14.26
CA GLY A 75 -12.81 -8.81 -13.40
C GLY A 75 -12.24 -7.50 -12.87
N ILE A 76 -11.01 -7.52 -12.35
CA ILE A 76 -10.30 -6.36 -11.82
C ILE A 76 -10.11 -5.30 -12.93
N ALA A 77 -9.57 -5.68 -14.10
CA ALA A 77 -9.39 -4.75 -15.21
C ALA A 77 -10.72 -4.09 -15.65
N ARG A 78 -11.82 -4.86 -15.70
CA ARG A 78 -13.16 -4.32 -15.99
C ARG A 78 -13.70 -3.41 -14.89
N TYR A 79 -13.38 -3.71 -13.62
CA TYR A 79 -13.77 -2.89 -12.48
C TYR A 79 -13.15 -1.50 -12.58
N TYR A 80 -11.83 -1.40 -12.79
CA TYR A 80 -11.14 -0.12 -12.96
C TYR A 80 -11.68 0.69 -14.12
N LYS A 81 -11.90 0.05 -15.28
CA LYS A 81 -12.49 0.71 -16.45
C LYS A 81 -13.88 1.26 -16.16
N ARG A 82 -14.74 0.49 -15.50
CA ARG A 82 -16.15 0.87 -15.24
C ARG A 82 -16.26 1.90 -14.12
N ARG A 83 -15.48 1.72 -13.04
CA ARG A 83 -15.63 2.50 -11.82
C ARG A 83 -14.90 3.84 -11.88
N PHE A 84 -13.69 3.83 -12.44
CA PHE A 84 -12.80 4.98 -12.49
C PHE A 84 -12.56 5.51 -13.91
N GLN A 85 -13.13 4.89 -14.92
CA GLN A 85 -12.95 5.24 -16.34
C GLN A 85 -11.47 5.15 -16.79
N VAL A 86 -10.66 4.44 -16.07
CA VAL A 86 -9.24 4.21 -16.40
C VAL A 86 -9.17 3.12 -17.47
N GLY A 87 -8.72 3.49 -18.67
CA GLY A 87 -8.53 2.59 -19.81
C GLY A 87 -7.10 2.11 -19.96
N GLY A 88 -6.91 1.16 -20.92
CA GLY A 88 -5.58 0.65 -21.26
C GLY A 88 -5.14 -0.58 -20.46
N TYR A 89 -5.81 -0.96 -19.39
CA TYR A 89 -5.51 -2.16 -18.62
C TYR A 89 -6.26 -3.38 -19.16
N THR A 90 -5.54 -4.49 -19.24
CA THR A 90 -6.08 -5.83 -19.53
C THR A 90 -5.77 -6.76 -18.36
N ASN A 91 -6.21 -8.01 -18.45
CA ASN A 91 -5.79 -9.04 -17.47
C ASN A 91 -4.28 -9.25 -17.40
N GLU A 92 -3.53 -8.87 -18.45
CA GLU A 92 -2.07 -8.98 -18.46
C GLU A 92 -1.36 -7.94 -17.57
N ASN A 93 -2.05 -6.88 -17.21
CA ASN A 93 -1.55 -5.82 -16.31
C ASN A 93 -1.93 -6.07 -14.84
N VAL A 94 -2.58 -7.21 -14.54
CA VAL A 94 -3.05 -7.52 -13.19
C VAL A 94 -2.27 -8.70 -12.63
N LEU A 95 -1.75 -8.53 -11.42
CA LEU A 95 -1.17 -9.55 -10.57
C LEU A 95 -1.98 -9.62 -9.27
N VAL A 96 -2.45 -10.80 -8.90
CA VAL A 96 -3.15 -11.03 -7.64
C VAL A 96 -2.13 -11.44 -6.58
N THR A 97 -2.16 -10.74 -5.45
CA THR A 97 -1.22 -10.94 -4.33
C THR A 97 -1.96 -11.27 -3.03
N ASN A 98 -1.24 -11.72 -2.04
CA ASN A 98 -1.76 -11.94 -0.69
C ASN A 98 -1.79 -10.60 0.08
N GLY A 99 -2.72 -9.73 -0.32
CA GLY A 99 -2.88 -8.38 0.20
C GLY A 99 -1.94 -7.36 -0.44
N ALA A 100 -2.22 -6.07 -0.16
CA ALA A 100 -1.45 -4.95 -0.69
C ALA A 100 0.01 -4.95 -0.18
N SER A 101 0.26 -5.44 1.03
CA SER A 101 1.61 -5.52 1.58
C SER A 101 2.56 -6.38 0.75
N GLU A 102 2.09 -7.52 0.21
CA GLU A 102 2.88 -8.31 -0.73
C GLU A 102 3.14 -7.55 -2.03
N SER A 103 2.14 -6.83 -2.55
CA SER A 103 2.31 -5.99 -3.75
C SER A 103 3.41 -4.95 -3.57
N ILE A 104 3.42 -4.28 -2.41
CA ILE A 104 4.41 -3.25 -2.07
C ILE A 104 5.81 -3.85 -1.96
N ASP A 105 5.95 -4.97 -1.23
CA ASP A 105 7.24 -5.68 -1.13
C ASP A 105 7.77 -6.10 -2.51
N LEU A 106 6.90 -6.68 -3.35
CA LEU A 106 7.27 -7.09 -4.71
C LEU A 106 7.69 -5.90 -5.58
N ILE A 107 6.96 -4.80 -5.55
CA ILE A 107 7.30 -3.60 -6.34
C ILE A 107 8.64 -3.04 -5.87
N CYS A 108 8.87 -2.91 -4.56
CA CYS A 108 10.14 -2.46 -4.02
C CYS A 108 11.30 -3.35 -4.52
N ARG A 109 11.17 -4.68 -4.44
CA ARG A 109 12.21 -5.63 -4.89
C ARG A 109 12.46 -5.60 -6.39
N VAL A 110 11.45 -5.29 -7.20
CA VAL A 110 11.60 -5.23 -8.68
C VAL A 110 12.22 -3.91 -9.13
N VAL A 111 11.98 -2.82 -8.38
CA VAL A 111 12.31 -1.46 -8.81
C VAL A 111 13.57 -0.93 -8.14
N LEU A 112 13.73 -1.15 -6.83
CA LEU A 112 14.76 -0.53 -6.02
C LEU A 112 16.02 -1.36 -5.94
N GLU A 113 17.16 -0.68 -5.95
CA GLU A 113 18.51 -1.24 -5.77
C GLU A 113 19.25 -0.50 -4.66
N PRO A 114 20.34 -1.09 -4.09
CA PRO A 114 21.17 -0.39 -3.14
C PRO A 114 21.69 0.95 -3.68
N GLY A 115 21.41 2.03 -2.96
CA GLY A 115 21.77 3.40 -3.34
C GLY A 115 20.62 4.21 -3.94
N ASP A 116 19.51 3.57 -4.33
CA ASP A 116 18.28 4.27 -4.70
C ASP A 116 17.59 4.88 -3.48
N GLU A 117 16.76 5.87 -3.71
CA GLU A 117 15.90 6.49 -2.72
C GLU A 117 14.42 6.28 -3.08
N CYS A 118 13.62 5.94 -2.06
CA CYS A 118 12.18 5.86 -2.17
C CYS A 118 11.53 6.86 -1.21
N ILE A 119 10.75 7.80 -1.73
CA ILE A 119 9.98 8.72 -0.91
C ILE A 119 8.77 7.97 -0.33
N ILE A 120 8.63 8.04 1.00
CA ILE A 120 7.48 7.52 1.74
C ILE A 120 6.87 8.64 2.60
N LEU A 121 5.56 8.62 2.77
CA LEU A 121 4.84 9.62 3.54
C LEU A 121 5.01 9.37 5.05
N ASP A 122 5.13 10.45 5.83
CA ASP A 122 5.18 10.41 7.28
C ASP A 122 4.26 11.49 7.89
N PRO A 123 3.22 11.10 8.65
CA PRO A 123 2.88 9.72 9.03
C PRO A 123 2.37 8.88 7.85
N GLY A 124 2.68 7.57 7.87
CA GLY A 124 2.34 6.62 6.82
C GLY A 124 2.20 5.18 7.35
N TYR A 125 1.85 4.27 6.45
CA TYR A 125 1.71 2.87 6.81
C TYR A 125 3.06 2.21 7.11
N VAL A 126 3.13 1.54 8.26
CA VAL A 126 4.37 1.01 8.84
C VAL A 126 5.12 -0.02 7.98
N ALA A 127 4.47 -0.62 6.98
CA ALA A 127 5.11 -1.62 6.12
C ALA A 127 5.92 -1.01 4.97
N TYR A 128 5.79 0.27 4.66
CA TYR A 128 6.53 0.88 3.55
C TYR A 128 8.02 0.93 3.82
N GLU A 129 8.42 1.41 4.98
CA GLU A 129 9.84 1.50 5.38
C GLU A 129 10.55 0.15 5.31
N PRO A 130 10.05 -0.93 5.95
CA PRO A 130 10.67 -2.24 5.85
C PRO A 130 10.81 -2.74 4.42
N SER A 131 9.78 -2.55 3.59
CA SER A 131 9.78 -2.98 2.19
C SER A 131 10.86 -2.28 1.36
N VAL A 132 11.15 -1.02 1.66
CA VAL A 132 12.26 -0.27 1.04
C VAL A 132 13.60 -0.75 1.58
N LEU A 133 13.76 -0.82 2.91
CA LEU A 133 15.03 -1.15 3.55
C LEU A 133 15.58 -2.53 3.15
N VAL A 134 14.72 -3.54 3.00
CA VAL A 134 15.16 -4.90 2.63
C VAL A 134 15.71 -5.01 1.20
N THR A 135 15.55 -3.97 0.38
CA THR A 135 16.17 -3.88 -0.95
C THR A 135 17.57 -3.26 -0.93
N GLY A 136 18.00 -2.72 0.21
CA GLY A 136 19.23 -1.91 0.34
C GLY A 136 19.04 -0.45 -0.08
N ALA A 137 17.84 -0.06 -0.50
CA ALA A 137 17.49 1.33 -0.80
C ALA A 137 17.24 2.15 0.47
N THR A 138 17.21 3.47 0.33
CA THR A 138 17.03 4.40 1.44
C THR A 138 15.61 4.98 1.43
N PRO A 139 14.80 4.79 2.49
CA PRO A 139 13.55 5.50 2.64
C PRO A 139 13.81 6.99 2.93
N VAL A 140 13.14 7.86 2.18
CA VAL A 140 13.17 9.32 2.35
C VAL A 140 11.82 9.78 2.84
N TYR A 141 11.75 10.26 4.08
CA TYR A 141 10.48 10.64 4.70
C TYR A 141 10.01 12.02 4.24
N LEU A 142 8.81 12.08 3.68
CA LEU A 142 8.09 13.30 3.35
C LEU A 142 7.12 13.61 4.49
N GLN A 143 7.52 14.56 5.35
CA GLN A 143 6.72 14.95 6.52
C GLN A 143 5.44 15.67 6.08
N LEU A 144 4.30 15.05 6.36
CA LEU A 144 2.98 15.65 6.12
C LEU A 144 2.55 16.48 7.33
N GLU A 145 1.80 17.53 7.09
CA GLU A 145 1.40 18.47 8.14
C GLU A 145 -0.12 18.62 8.21
N GLU A 146 -0.67 18.69 9.42
CA GLU A 146 -2.09 18.88 9.67
C GLU A 146 -2.62 20.20 9.05
N LYS A 147 -1.80 21.25 9.05
CA LYS A 147 -2.17 22.56 8.49
C LYS A 147 -2.56 22.53 7.01
N ASN A 148 -2.09 21.52 6.26
CA ASN A 148 -2.46 21.28 4.86
C ASN A 148 -3.28 20.00 4.67
N SER A 149 -3.95 19.53 5.74
CA SER A 149 -4.76 18.31 5.73
C SER A 149 -3.99 17.05 5.34
N PHE A 150 -2.70 16.98 5.69
CA PHE A 150 -1.79 15.87 5.38
C PHE A 150 -1.67 15.57 3.88
N LYS A 151 -1.78 16.59 3.03
CA LYS A 151 -1.58 16.47 1.58
C LYS A 151 -0.12 16.63 1.20
N VAL A 152 0.27 15.97 0.12
CA VAL A 152 1.56 16.22 -0.53
C VAL A 152 1.44 17.47 -1.40
N THR A 153 2.34 18.43 -1.21
CA THR A 153 2.44 19.62 -2.08
C THR A 153 3.66 19.53 -2.99
N LYS A 154 3.62 20.32 -4.05
CA LYS A 154 4.73 20.42 -5.00
C LYS A 154 6.05 20.79 -4.31
N GLU A 155 6.03 21.82 -3.44
CA GLU A 155 7.21 22.32 -2.74
C GLU A 155 7.80 21.27 -1.79
N MET A 156 6.94 20.56 -1.06
CA MET A 156 7.36 19.45 -0.19
C MET A 156 8.05 18.37 -1.00
N LEU A 157 7.45 17.98 -2.13
CA LEU A 157 7.99 16.95 -3.00
C LEU A 157 9.33 17.37 -3.60
N GLU A 158 9.42 18.56 -4.18
CA GLU A 158 10.67 19.11 -4.76
C GLU A 158 11.81 19.20 -3.72
N SER A 159 11.48 19.45 -2.45
CA SER A 159 12.47 19.51 -1.36
C SER A 159 13.11 18.16 -1.01
N LYS A 160 12.50 17.06 -1.40
CA LYS A 160 12.95 15.69 -1.06
C LYS A 160 13.55 14.93 -2.23
N ILE A 161 13.34 15.41 -3.46
CA ILE A 161 13.84 14.76 -4.66
C ILE A 161 15.34 15.01 -4.80
N THR A 162 16.09 13.94 -5.05
CA THR A 162 17.50 13.95 -5.41
C THR A 162 17.72 13.17 -6.73
N ASP A 163 18.94 13.14 -7.22
CA ASP A 163 19.29 12.31 -8.40
C ASP A 163 19.19 10.80 -8.13
N LYS A 164 19.01 10.40 -6.86
CA LYS A 164 18.83 9.02 -6.43
C LYS A 164 17.37 8.63 -6.26
N THR A 165 16.46 9.60 -6.25
CA THR A 165 15.04 9.36 -6.02
C THR A 165 14.43 8.63 -7.22
N LYS A 166 14.05 7.38 -7.02
CA LYS A 166 13.54 6.49 -8.07
C LYS A 166 12.04 6.22 -7.96
N MET A 167 11.52 6.21 -6.74
CA MET A 167 10.13 5.84 -6.47
C MET A 167 9.52 6.71 -5.36
N ILE A 168 8.21 6.88 -5.42
CA ILE A 168 7.39 7.40 -4.33
C ILE A 168 6.20 6.47 -4.08
N ILE A 169 5.84 6.28 -2.81
CA ILE A 169 4.62 5.57 -2.41
C ILE A 169 3.63 6.59 -1.87
N LEU A 170 2.50 6.74 -2.56
CA LEU A 170 1.37 7.58 -2.16
C LEU A 170 0.26 6.68 -1.63
N ASN A 171 -0.27 6.99 -0.44
CA ASN A 171 -1.43 6.31 0.11
C ASN A 171 -2.54 7.32 0.41
N TYR A 172 -3.54 7.33 -0.47
CA TYR A 172 -4.73 8.17 -0.33
C TYR A 172 -5.99 7.41 -0.76
N PRO A 173 -7.06 7.40 0.07
CA PRO A 173 -7.12 7.94 1.44
C PRO A 173 -6.05 7.33 2.36
N SER A 174 -5.47 8.17 3.22
CA SER A 174 -4.23 7.84 3.94
C SER A 174 -4.46 7.08 5.24
N ASN A 175 -3.64 6.07 5.49
CA ASN A 175 -3.41 5.51 6.81
C ASN A 175 -2.12 6.12 7.39
N PRO A 176 -2.13 6.78 8.58
CA PRO A 176 -3.22 6.78 9.57
C PRO A 176 -4.07 8.07 9.56
N THR A 177 -3.81 9.05 8.72
CA THR A 177 -4.35 10.41 8.88
C THR A 177 -5.79 10.58 8.40
N GLY A 178 -6.27 9.69 7.52
CA GLY A 178 -7.54 9.87 6.82
C GLY A 178 -7.53 11.01 5.78
N GLY A 179 -6.35 11.58 5.51
CA GLY A 179 -6.19 12.61 4.47
C GLY A 179 -6.57 12.08 3.09
N ILE A 180 -7.06 12.97 2.24
CA ILE A 180 -7.40 12.70 0.84
C ILE A 180 -6.72 13.73 -0.06
N MET A 181 -6.41 13.34 -1.29
CA MET A 181 -5.99 14.26 -2.35
C MET A 181 -7.10 14.38 -3.39
N THR A 182 -7.31 15.60 -3.88
CA THR A 182 -8.24 15.88 -4.97
C THR A 182 -7.54 15.79 -6.33
N TYR A 183 -8.31 15.87 -7.40
CA TYR A 183 -7.75 15.94 -8.76
C TYR A 183 -6.77 17.11 -8.91
N GLU A 184 -7.13 18.27 -8.38
CA GLU A 184 -6.30 19.48 -8.41
C GLU A 184 -4.98 19.28 -7.65
N ASP A 185 -5.01 18.62 -6.49
CA ASP A 185 -3.81 18.31 -5.73
C ASP A 185 -2.85 17.41 -6.56
N TYR A 186 -3.39 16.43 -7.29
CA TYR A 186 -2.59 15.58 -8.17
C TYR A 186 -2.05 16.35 -9.38
N GLU A 187 -2.82 17.28 -9.97
CA GLU A 187 -2.36 18.11 -11.09
C GLU A 187 -1.13 18.95 -10.73
N GLU A 188 -0.97 19.34 -9.47
CA GLU A 188 0.20 20.07 -8.99
C GLU A 188 1.46 19.22 -8.90
N ILE A 189 1.35 17.96 -8.45
CA ILE A 189 2.51 17.09 -8.21
C ILE A 189 2.92 16.25 -9.42
N ILE A 190 2.00 15.87 -10.31
CA ILE A 190 2.27 15.05 -11.49
C ILE A 190 3.38 15.63 -12.37
N PRO A 191 3.42 16.95 -12.68
CA PRO A 191 4.50 17.53 -13.48
C PRO A 191 5.88 17.35 -12.86
N VAL A 192 5.98 17.43 -11.52
CA VAL A 192 7.24 17.21 -10.78
C VAL A 192 7.69 15.76 -10.92
N LEU A 193 6.80 14.80 -10.67
CA LEU A 193 7.09 13.37 -10.78
C LEU A 193 7.53 13.00 -12.20
N LYS A 194 6.86 13.53 -13.22
CA LYS A 194 7.22 13.32 -14.64
C LYS A 194 8.56 13.93 -14.98
N LYS A 195 8.84 15.16 -14.56
CA LYS A 195 10.11 15.86 -14.80
C LYS A 195 11.31 15.07 -14.28
N HIS A 196 11.16 14.44 -13.12
CA HIS A 196 12.22 13.68 -12.45
C HIS A 196 12.16 12.18 -12.74
N HIS A 197 11.24 11.71 -13.61
CA HIS A 197 11.06 10.29 -13.97
C HIS A 197 10.84 9.37 -12.77
N ILE A 198 10.12 9.84 -11.75
CA ILE A 198 9.87 9.08 -10.51
C ILE A 198 8.69 8.12 -10.73
N LEU A 199 8.91 6.83 -10.44
CA LEU A 199 7.83 5.84 -10.43
C LEU A 199 6.90 6.12 -9.25
N THR A 200 5.62 6.26 -9.52
CA THR A 200 4.61 6.48 -8.49
C THR A 200 3.84 5.20 -8.24
N VAL A 201 3.89 4.73 -6.99
CA VAL A 201 3.06 3.63 -6.48
C VAL A 201 1.90 4.25 -5.71
N CYS A 202 0.67 3.96 -6.13
CA CYS A 202 -0.53 4.41 -5.44
C CYS A 202 -1.12 3.23 -4.64
N ASP A 203 -1.08 3.33 -3.32
CA ASP A 203 -1.80 2.42 -2.43
C ASP A 203 -3.21 2.96 -2.21
N GLU A 204 -4.17 2.33 -2.88
CA GLU A 204 -5.57 2.75 -2.94
C GLU A 204 -6.48 1.83 -2.10
N ILE A 205 -5.95 1.17 -1.06
CA ILE A 205 -6.70 0.20 -0.24
C ILE A 205 -8.00 0.81 0.34
N TYR A 206 -8.01 2.11 0.60
CA TYR A 206 -9.16 2.82 1.18
C TYR A 206 -9.99 3.60 0.16
N LEU A 207 -9.74 3.45 -1.14
CA LEU A 207 -10.36 4.25 -2.20
C LEU A 207 -11.91 4.25 -2.18
N GLU A 208 -12.52 3.13 -1.78
CA GLU A 208 -13.98 3.01 -1.67
C GLU A 208 -14.52 3.33 -0.25
N LEU A 209 -13.64 3.64 0.72
CA LEU A 209 -14.01 3.93 2.10
C LEU A 209 -13.93 5.44 2.38
N THR A 210 -14.61 6.23 1.56
CA THR A 210 -14.66 7.69 1.69
C THR A 210 -16.05 8.18 2.04
N TYR A 211 -16.11 9.30 2.77
CA TYR A 211 -17.37 9.96 3.13
C TYR A 211 -17.59 11.11 2.15
N GLY A 212 -18.76 11.16 1.51
CA GLY A 212 -19.16 12.23 0.60
C GLY A 212 -19.04 11.91 -0.87
N GLU A 213 -18.80 12.93 -1.68
CA GLU A 213 -18.69 12.79 -3.12
C GLU A 213 -17.40 12.04 -3.51
N LYS A 214 -17.42 11.41 -4.67
CA LYS A 214 -16.46 10.41 -5.16
C LYS A 214 -15.00 10.75 -4.83
N PRO A 215 -14.20 9.77 -4.37
CA PRO A 215 -12.75 9.91 -4.33
C PRO A 215 -12.21 10.12 -5.76
N VAL A 216 -11.20 10.91 -5.86
CA VAL A 216 -10.46 11.14 -7.11
C VAL A 216 -9.37 10.08 -7.26
#